data_482165f56094f7bd69ec60d151a9779f
#
_entry.id   482165f56094f7bd69ec60d151a9779f
#
_cell.length_a   1.000
_cell.length_b   1.000
_cell.length_c   1.000
_cell.angle_alpha   90.00
_cell.angle_beta   90.00
_cell.angle_gamma   90.00
#
_symmetry.space_group_name_H-M   'P 1'
#
loop_
_entity.id
_entity.type
_entity.pdbx_description
1 polymer ?
#
loop_
_entity_poly.entity_id
_entity_poly.type
_entity_poly.pdbx_seq_one_letter_code
_entity_poly.pdbx_strand_id
1 'polypeptide(L)'
;MELTNVYPWEDLIKLKIQESAENYLETILILSRRNPYVRSIDIANELAFSKPSVSVAMKNLRENGYILMDDQGHITLSSMGKEIAETMYERHTMLSQWLMYLGVD
;
A
#
# COMPACT_ATOMS: atom_id res chain seq x y z
N MET A 1 5.22 2.29 36.38
CA MET A 1 4.86 1.99 35.05
C MET A 1 3.58 2.70 34.66
N GLU A 2 3.55 3.22 33.52
CA GLU A 2 2.32 3.85 33.12
C GLU A 2 1.68 3.10 31.99
N LEU A 3 0.40 3.33 31.86
CA LEU A 3 -0.35 2.72 30.81
C LEU A 3 -0.12 3.47 29.53
N THR A 4 0.47 2.81 28.59
CA THR A 4 0.74 3.46 27.33
C THR A 4 -0.48 3.47 26.44
N ASN A 5 -1.40 2.52 26.65
CA ASN A 5 -2.58 2.43 25.81
C ASN A 5 -3.83 2.41 26.62
N VAL A 6 -4.23 3.61 26.98
CA VAL A 6 -5.47 3.77 27.68
C VAL A 6 -6.65 3.59 26.75
N TYR A 7 -6.44 3.86 25.45
CA TYR A 7 -7.52 3.81 24.46
C TYR A 7 -7.19 2.81 23.35
N PRO A 8 -7.62 1.55 23.50
CA PRO A 8 -7.32 0.51 22.50
C PRO A 8 -7.77 0.86 21.09
N TRP A 9 -8.84 1.68 20.94
CA TRP A 9 -9.31 2.07 19.62
C TRP A 9 -8.28 2.91 18.87
N GLU A 10 -7.39 3.62 19.57
CA GLU A 10 -6.32 4.38 18.91
C GLU A 10 -5.33 3.45 18.23
N ASP A 11 -5.04 2.33 18.88
CA ASP A 11 -4.16 1.34 18.28
C ASP A 11 -4.78 0.70 17.05
N LEU A 12 -6.09 0.46 17.11
CA LEU A 12 -6.80 -0.09 15.97
C LEU A 12 -6.79 0.85 14.79
N ILE A 13 -6.93 2.16 15.05
CA ILE A 13 -6.87 3.16 14.01
C ILE A 13 -5.49 3.20 13.37
N LYS A 14 -4.43 3.16 14.19
CA LYS A 14 -3.06 3.16 13.69
C LYS A 14 -2.79 1.93 12.83
N LEU A 15 -3.26 0.76 13.25
CA LEU A 15 -3.13 -0.45 12.46
C LEU A 15 -3.84 -0.33 11.12
N LYS A 16 -5.03 0.26 11.11
CA LYS A 16 -5.78 0.46 9.87
C LYS A 16 -5.04 1.36 8.91
N ILE A 17 -4.45 2.43 9.42
CA ILE A 17 -3.68 3.36 8.59
C ILE A 17 -2.47 2.65 8.01
N GLN A 18 -1.78 1.86 8.82
CA GLN A 18 -0.60 1.12 8.36
C GLN A 18 -0.98 0.11 7.29
N GLU A 19 -2.07 -0.64 7.50
CA GLU A 19 -2.53 -1.62 6.52
C GLU A 19 -2.89 -0.94 5.19
N SER A 20 -3.53 0.22 5.25
CA SER A 20 -3.89 0.96 4.06
C SER A 20 -2.64 1.41 3.30
N ALA A 21 -1.65 1.93 4.02
CA ALA A 21 -0.41 2.36 3.39
C ALA A 21 0.28 1.19 2.71
N GLU A 22 0.38 0.05 3.39
CA GLU A 22 1.01 -1.15 2.83
C GLU A 22 0.26 -1.63 1.60
N ASN A 23 -1.07 -1.60 1.64
CA ASN A 23 -1.89 -2.02 0.51
C ASN A 23 -1.65 -1.10 -0.70
N TYR A 24 -1.60 0.20 -0.48
CA TYR A 24 -1.31 1.14 -1.56
C TYR A 24 0.06 0.88 -2.17
N LEU A 25 1.07 0.66 -1.34
CA LEU A 25 2.43 0.44 -1.83
C LEU A 25 2.52 -0.86 -2.64
N GLU A 26 1.89 -1.92 -2.17
CA GLU A 26 1.84 -3.16 -2.92
C GLU A 26 1.13 -2.98 -4.26
N THR A 27 0.02 -2.24 -4.25
CA THR A 27 -0.74 -1.97 -5.48
C THR A 27 0.11 -1.21 -6.49
N ILE A 28 0.87 -0.22 -6.03
CA ILE A 28 1.77 0.53 -6.92
C ILE A 28 2.81 -0.41 -7.52
N LEU A 29 3.37 -1.31 -6.73
CA LEU A 29 4.33 -2.28 -7.21
C LEU A 29 3.72 -3.14 -8.32
N ILE A 30 2.53 -3.69 -8.08
CA ILE A 30 1.85 -4.55 -9.04
C ILE A 30 1.57 -3.79 -10.33
N LEU A 31 1.02 -2.58 -10.21
CA LEU A 31 0.68 -1.77 -11.37
C LEU A 31 1.92 -1.38 -12.17
N SER A 32 3.04 -1.09 -11.49
CA SER A 32 4.26 -0.70 -12.20
C SER A 32 4.87 -1.86 -12.96
N ARG A 33 4.53 -3.10 -12.63
CA ARG A 33 4.96 -4.27 -13.40
C ARG A 33 4.11 -4.52 -14.64
N ARG A 34 2.89 -3.98 -14.65
CA ARG A 34 1.95 -4.16 -15.76
C ARG A 34 1.95 -2.98 -16.73
N ASN A 35 2.18 -1.78 -16.22
CA ASN A 35 2.02 -0.56 -17.00
C ASN A 35 3.32 0.23 -17.02
N PRO A 36 3.62 0.95 -18.11
CA PRO A 36 4.83 1.78 -18.14
C PRO A 36 4.79 2.93 -17.12
N TYR A 37 3.59 3.43 -16.79
CA TYR A 37 3.44 4.51 -15.83
C TYR A 37 2.28 4.22 -14.90
N VAL A 38 2.35 4.72 -13.67
CA VAL A 38 1.29 4.58 -12.68
C VAL A 38 0.89 5.97 -12.20
N ARG A 39 -0.40 6.25 -12.22
CA ARG A 39 -0.96 7.50 -11.71
C ARG A 39 -2.01 7.18 -10.66
N SER A 40 -2.42 8.22 -9.92
CA SER A 40 -3.43 8.04 -8.87
C SER A 40 -4.72 7.41 -9.42
N ILE A 41 -5.11 7.77 -10.66
CA ILE A 41 -6.33 7.22 -11.25
C ILE A 41 -6.23 5.71 -11.45
N ASP A 42 -5.04 5.22 -11.79
CA ASP A 42 -4.84 3.78 -11.97
C ASP A 42 -5.03 3.04 -10.66
N ILE A 43 -4.55 3.62 -9.57
CA ILE A 43 -4.69 3.04 -8.24
C ILE A 43 -6.15 3.05 -7.82
N ALA A 44 -6.85 4.17 -8.06
CA ALA A 44 -8.25 4.29 -7.72
C ALA A 44 -9.09 3.25 -8.45
N ASN A 45 -8.81 3.04 -9.74
CA ASN A 45 -9.52 2.04 -10.53
C ASN A 45 -9.23 0.62 -10.05
N GLU A 46 -7.95 0.34 -9.74
CA GLU A 46 -7.56 -0.99 -9.31
C GLU A 46 -8.20 -1.37 -7.98
N LEU A 47 -8.28 -0.44 -7.05
CA LEU A 47 -8.80 -0.71 -5.70
C LEU A 47 -10.28 -0.38 -5.56
N ALA A 48 -10.90 0.20 -6.59
CA ALA A 48 -12.29 0.67 -6.54
C ALA A 48 -12.50 1.68 -5.42
N PHE A 49 -11.51 2.54 -5.22
CA PHE A 49 -11.57 3.63 -4.24
C PHE A 49 -11.88 4.94 -4.95
N SER A 50 -12.38 5.92 -4.20
CA SER A 50 -12.66 7.23 -4.76
C SER A 50 -11.37 7.97 -5.09
N LYS A 51 -11.42 8.80 -6.14
CA LYS A 51 -10.25 9.58 -6.54
C LYS A 51 -9.75 10.50 -5.43
N PRO A 52 -10.63 11.23 -4.71
CA PRO A 52 -10.14 12.09 -3.63
C PRO A 52 -9.43 11.30 -2.53
N SER A 53 -9.93 10.12 -2.17
CA SER A 53 -9.29 9.29 -1.15
C SER A 53 -7.90 8.88 -1.56
N VAL A 54 -7.75 8.45 -2.82
CA VAL A 54 -6.45 8.04 -3.33
C VAL A 54 -5.49 9.22 -3.40
N SER A 55 -5.98 10.39 -3.82
CA SER A 55 -5.14 11.59 -3.90
C SER A 55 -4.58 11.96 -2.53
N VAL A 56 -5.41 11.90 -1.49
CA VAL A 56 -4.95 12.18 -0.13
C VAL A 56 -3.91 11.14 0.31
N ALA A 57 -4.17 9.87 0.03
CA ALA A 57 -3.25 8.80 0.39
C ALA A 57 -1.90 8.98 -0.31
N MET A 58 -1.92 9.32 -1.60
CA MET A 58 -0.68 9.50 -2.35
C MET A 58 0.11 10.69 -1.83
N LYS A 59 -0.57 11.77 -1.46
CA LYS A 59 0.08 12.92 -0.86
C LYS A 59 0.79 12.52 0.44
N ASN A 60 0.10 11.77 1.28
CA ASN A 60 0.67 11.33 2.55
C ASN A 60 1.87 10.40 2.35
N LEU A 61 1.77 9.46 1.42
CA LEU A 61 2.88 8.56 1.13
C LEU A 61 4.08 9.31 0.59
N ARG A 62 3.85 10.32 -0.25
CA ARG A 62 4.93 11.12 -0.79
C ARG A 62 5.60 11.94 0.29
N GLU A 63 4.80 12.55 1.17
CA GLU A 63 5.35 13.37 2.25
C GLU A 63 6.17 12.55 3.24
N ASN A 64 5.83 11.28 3.38
CA ASN A 64 6.55 10.38 4.27
C ASN A 64 7.69 9.63 3.57
N GLY A 65 7.95 9.92 2.32
CA GLY A 65 9.12 9.38 1.62
C GLY A 65 8.97 7.98 1.07
N TYR A 66 7.74 7.47 0.95
CA TYR A 66 7.51 6.13 0.42
C TYR A 66 7.33 6.10 -1.09
N ILE A 67 6.91 7.20 -1.67
CA ILE A 67 6.75 7.30 -3.12
C ILE A 67 7.32 8.62 -3.62
N LEU A 68 7.58 8.64 -4.93
CA LEU A 68 7.99 9.83 -5.66
C LEU A 68 6.93 10.12 -6.71
N MET A 69 6.75 11.38 -7.04
CA MET A 69 5.79 11.78 -8.07
C MET A 69 6.43 12.84 -8.95
N ASP A 70 6.38 12.65 -10.26
CA ASP A 70 6.94 13.63 -11.17
C ASP A 70 5.91 14.68 -11.58
N ASP A 71 6.30 15.59 -12.48
CA ASP A 71 5.44 16.70 -12.90
C ASP A 71 4.19 16.23 -13.61
N GLN A 72 4.21 15.04 -14.17
CA GLN A 72 3.09 14.48 -14.92
C GLN A 72 2.21 13.59 -14.06
N GLY A 73 2.50 13.50 -12.77
CA GLY A 73 1.73 12.69 -11.86
C GLY A 73 2.10 11.22 -11.88
N HIS A 74 3.23 10.89 -12.48
CA HIS A 74 3.70 9.50 -12.49
C HIS A 74 4.27 9.15 -11.13
N ILE A 75 3.82 8.03 -10.58
CA ILE A 75 4.16 7.58 -9.23
C ILE A 75 5.16 6.45 -9.33
N THR A 76 6.25 6.56 -8.56
CA THR A 76 7.22 5.48 -8.42
C THR A 76 7.47 5.25 -6.95
N LEU A 77 7.88 4.03 -6.62
CA LEU A 77 8.22 3.69 -5.23
C LEU A 77 9.63 4.18 -4.92
N SER A 78 9.80 4.77 -3.73
CA SER A 78 11.13 5.02 -3.21
C SER A 78 11.75 3.69 -2.79
N SER A 79 13.03 3.70 -2.42
CA SER A 79 13.67 2.49 -1.90
C SER A 79 12.92 1.92 -0.72
N MET A 80 12.51 2.80 0.18
CA MET A 80 11.79 2.40 1.38
C MET A 80 10.41 1.83 1.05
N GLY A 81 9.70 2.51 0.16
CA GLY A 81 8.38 2.04 -0.26
C GLY A 81 8.45 0.72 -1.01
N LYS A 82 9.49 0.55 -1.83
CA LYS A 82 9.67 -0.68 -2.59
C LYS A 82 9.93 -1.86 -1.67
N GLU A 83 10.72 -1.66 -0.64
CA GLU A 83 11.02 -2.73 0.31
C GLU A 83 9.74 -3.21 0.99
N ILE A 84 8.90 -2.28 1.42
CA ILE A 84 7.63 -2.63 2.06
C ILE A 84 6.72 -3.34 1.06
N ALA A 85 6.60 -2.80 -0.14
CA ALA A 85 5.73 -3.39 -1.16
C ALA A 85 6.15 -4.81 -1.53
N GLU A 86 7.45 -5.03 -1.68
CA GLU A 86 7.95 -6.36 -2.03
C GLU A 86 7.72 -7.35 -0.90
N THR A 87 7.89 -6.92 0.34
CA THR A 87 7.62 -7.77 1.48
C THR A 87 6.17 -8.19 1.52
N MET A 88 5.25 -7.24 1.29
CA MET A 88 3.83 -7.55 1.25
C MET A 88 3.48 -8.49 0.12
N TYR A 89 4.06 -8.25 -1.05
CA TYR A 89 3.81 -9.09 -2.22
C TYR A 89 4.27 -10.52 -1.96
N GLU A 90 5.45 -10.68 -1.37
CA GLU A 90 5.99 -12.00 -1.04
C GLU A 90 5.11 -12.73 -0.04
N ARG A 91 4.65 -12.04 0.98
CA ARG A 91 3.77 -12.65 1.98
C ARG A 91 2.49 -13.16 1.34
N HIS A 92 1.88 -12.35 0.48
CA HIS A 92 0.63 -12.74 -0.17
C HIS A 92 0.85 -13.89 -1.13
N THR A 93 1.97 -13.90 -1.85
CA THR A 93 2.29 -14.98 -2.77
C THR A 93 2.50 -16.29 -2.01
N MET A 94 3.26 -16.24 -0.93
CA MET A 94 3.50 -17.43 -0.11
C MET A 94 2.20 -17.99 0.46
N LEU A 95 1.35 -17.10 0.97
CA LEU A 95 0.07 -17.54 1.54
C LEU A 95 -0.79 -18.19 0.48
N SER A 96 -0.87 -17.62 -0.72
CA SER A 96 -1.63 -18.20 -1.82
C SER A 96 -1.14 -19.59 -2.17
N GLN A 97 0.17 -19.75 -2.27
CA GLN A 97 0.76 -21.04 -2.61
C GLN A 97 0.46 -22.07 -1.53
N TRP A 98 0.52 -21.66 -0.28
CA TRP A 98 0.27 -22.54 0.84
C TRP A 98 -1.18 -22.99 0.86
N LEU A 99 -2.11 -22.07 0.63
CA LEU A 99 -3.53 -22.39 0.57
C LEU A 99 -3.83 -23.33 -0.59
N MET A 100 -3.19 -23.13 -1.73
CA MET A 100 -3.35 -24.04 -2.86
C MET A 100 -2.83 -25.43 -2.53
N TYR A 101 -1.72 -25.51 -1.84
CA TYR A 101 -1.16 -26.80 -1.41
C TYR A 101 -2.13 -27.55 -0.51
N LEU A 102 -2.85 -26.82 0.33
CA LEU A 102 -3.83 -27.43 1.23
C LEU A 102 -5.16 -27.73 0.55
N GLY A 103 -5.32 -27.36 -0.72
CA GLY A 103 -6.55 -27.59 -1.44
C GLY A 103 -7.64 -26.57 -1.14
N VAL A 104 -7.25 -25.39 -0.68
CA VAL A 104 -8.18 -24.30 -0.40
C VAL A 104 -8.05 -23.26 -1.50
N ASP A 105 -9.19 -22.85 -2.06
CA ASP A 105 -9.20 -21.84 -3.12
C ASP A 105 -9.14 -20.43 -2.59
#